data_4404cfddba28f4a7de485fcadfa383eb
#
_entry.id   4404cfddba28f4a7de485fcadfa383eb
#
_cell.length_a   1.000
_cell.length_b   1.000
_cell.length_c   1.000
_cell.angle_alpha   90.00
_cell.angle_beta   90.00
_cell.angle_gamma   90.00
#
_symmetry.space_group_name_H-M   'P 1'
#
loop_
_entity.id
_entity.type
_entity.pdbx_description
1 polymer ?
#
loop_
_entity_poly.entity_id
_entity_poly.type
_entity_poly.pdbx_seq_one_letter_code
_entity_poly.pdbx_strand_id
1 'polypeptide(L)'
;VDTTDMENQARAQRVTSLVVEFQEKLAFLEPAILSLDEGTLAEYRSQEPGLAHYDIHIQEIVRTKAHCLSAEMEALLASAGEMRHTPENVYSMFNNADLKFPEITDENGEQVRITSGRFVPMQCSSDRRVRKESFEKLYHTYQGFENTLAAAYSGQVKQLMFSAKARKYRSTLEAAVDRNNVSPKVYENLLEVVHENLDKLHR
;
A
#
# COMPACT_ATOMS: atom_id res chain seq x y z
N VAL A 1 -11.74 -9.34 -10.37
CA VAL A 1 -11.27 -9.25 -11.76
C VAL A 1 -10.36 -10.44 -12.01
N ASP A 2 -10.56 -11.15 -13.12
CA ASP A 2 -9.68 -12.25 -13.51
C ASP A 2 -8.33 -11.69 -13.97
N THR A 3 -7.28 -11.96 -13.20
CA THR A 3 -5.91 -11.48 -13.48
C THR A 3 -5.19 -12.34 -14.53
N THR A 4 -5.78 -13.47 -14.94
CA THR A 4 -5.23 -14.30 -16.03
C THR A 4 -5.69 -13.83 -17.40
N ASP A 5 -6.72 -12.98 -17.46
CA ASP A 5 -7.26 -12.39 -18.70
C ASP A 5 -6.39 -11.21 -19.14
N MET A 6 -5.77 -11.35 -20.29
CA MET A 6 -4.88 -10.34 -20.87
C MET A 6 -5.61 -9.01 -21.18
N GLU A 7 -6.89 -9.03 -21.52
CA GLU A 7 -7.66 -7.81 -21.76
C GLU A 7 -7.88 -7.03 -20.47
N ASN A 8 -8.17 -7.71 -19.36
CA ASN A 8 -8.30 -7.10 -18.06
C ASN A 8 -6.97 -6.53 -17.55
N GLN A 9 -5.85 -7.22 -17.80
CA GLN A 9 -4.51 -6.70 -17.50
C GLN A 9 -4.22 -5.42 -18.30
N ALA A 10 -4.48 -5.41 -19.59
CA ALA A 10 -4.28 -4.24 -20.45
C ALA A 10 -5.16 -3.05 -20.02
N ARG A 11 -6.40 -3.29 -19.61
CA ARG A 11 -7.29 -2.25 -19.07
C ARG A 11 -6.75 -1.68 -17.75
N ALA A 12 -6.30 -2.54 -16.84
CA ALA A 12 -5.71 -2.10 -15.56
C ALA A 12 -4.45 -1.25 -15.80
N GLN A 13 -3.56 -1.69 -16.69
CA GLN A 13 -2.36 -0.94 -17.06
C GLN A 13 -2.71 0.44 -17.64
N ARG A 14 -3.70 0.50 -18.55
CA ARG A 14 -4.15 1.77 -19.13
C ARG A 14 -4.70 2.74 -18.08
N VAL A 15 -5.44 2.24 -17.09
CA VAL A 15 -5.93 3.07 -15.96
C VAL A 15 -4.74 3.59 -15.16
N THR A 16 -3.76 2.75 -14.84
CA THR A 16 -2.56 3.17 -14.12
C THR A 16 -1.81 4.27 -14.85
N SER A 17 -1.58 4.12 -16.16
CA SER A 17 -0.92 5.15 -16.97
C SER A 17 -1.70 6.47 -17.00
N LEU A 18 -3.04 6.41 -17.11
CA LEU A 18 -3.88 7.61 -17.04
C LEU A 18 -3.81 8.31 -15.68
N VAL A 19 -3.76 7.56 -14.59
CA VAL A 19 -3.61 8.13 -13.24
C VAL A 19 -2.25 8.82 -13.11
N VAL A 20 -1.18 8.22 -13.60
CA VAL A 20 0.16 8.82 -13.59
C VAL A 20 0.18 10.11 -14.41
N GLU A 21 -0.36 10.11 -15.64
CA GLU A 21 -0.46 11.30 -16.48
C GLU A 21 -1.25 12.43 -15.79
N PHE A 22 -2.34 12.08 -15.13
CA PHE A 22 -3.14 13.04 -14.36
C PHE A 22 -2.35 13.64 -13.19
N GLN A 23 -1.63 12.79 -12.45
CA GLN A 23 -0.77 13.22 -11.33
C GLN A 23 0.36 14.15 -11.80
N GLU A 24 1.00 13.83 -12.94
CA GLU A 24 2.02 14.71 -13.54
C GLU A 24 1.47 16.09 -13.85
N LYS A 25 0.27 16.16 -14.47
CA LYS A 25 -0.37 17.43 -14.82
C LYS A 25 -0.77 18.27 -13.60
N LEU A 26 -1.04 17.63 -12.47
CA LEU A 26 -1.41 18.29 -11.22
C LEU A 26 -0.24 18.52 -10.26
N ALA A 27 0.95 18.01 -10.56
CA ALA A 27 2.12 18.07 -9.67
C ALA A 27 2.54 19.51 -9.29
N PHE A 28 2.14 20.51 -10.07
CA PHE A 28 2.40 21.93 -9.77
C PHE A 28 1.50 22.52 -8.69
N LEU A 29 0.34 21.89 -8.41
CA LEU A 29 -0.73 22.50 -7.60
C LEU A 29 -0.30 22.72 -6.15
N GLU A 30 0.21 21.67 -5.49
CA GLU A 30 0.67 21.79 -4.10
C GLU A 30 1.81 22.79 -3.95
N PRO A 31 2.88 22.75 -4.77
CA PRO A 31 3.92 23.78 -4.73
C PRO A 31 3.39 25.21 -4.97
N ALA A 32 2.40 25.38 -5.86
CA ALA A 32 1.79 26.66 -6.10
C ALA A 32 1.04 27.20 -4.86
N ILE A 33 0.24 26.37 -4.21
CA ILE A 33 -0.43 26.71 -2.94
C ILE A 33 0.60 27.06 -1.86
N LEU A 34 1.66 26.27 -1.73
CA LEU A 34 2.71 26.46 -0.73
C LEU A 34 3.60 27.68 -1.00
N SER A 35 3.58 28.22 -2.22
CA SER A 35 4.28 29.45 -2.56
C SER A 35 3.56 30.71 -2.08
N LEU A 36 2.26 30.60 -1.76
CA LEU A 36 1.47 31.69 -1.19
C LEU A 36 1.87 31.92 0.26
N ASP A 37 1.87 33.18 0.68
CA ASP A 37 2.00 33.52 2.09
C ASP A 37 0.67 33.31 2.83
N GLU A 38 0.74 33.20 4.16
CA GLU A 38 -0.44 32.95 4.99
C GLU A 38 -1.49 34.06 4.89
N GLY A 39 -1.06 35.32 4.69
CA GLY A 39 -1.95 36.46 4.52
C GLY A 39 -2.76 36.33 3.25
N THR A 40 -2.12 36.01 2.13
CA THR A 40 -2.77 35.80 0.82
C THR A 40 -3.77 34.65 0.88
N LEU A 41 -3.41 33.54 1.54
CA LEU A 41 -4.34 32.41 1.72
C LEU A 41 -5.57 32.82 2.56
N ALA A 42 -5.37 33.57 3.64
CA ALA A 42 -6.45 34.06 4.47
C ALA A 42 -7.37 35.03 3.71
N GLU A 43 -6.79 35.92 2.89
CA GLU A 43 -7.52 36.83 2.04
C GLU A 43 -8.41 36.08 1.02
N TYR A 44 -7.87 35.11 0.29
CA TYR A 44 -8.64 34.31 -0.66
C TYR A 44 -9.79 33.54 0.02
N ARG A 45 -9.56 33.00 1.20
CA ARG A 45 -10.62 32.34 1.99
C ARG A 45 -11.72 33.32 2.42
N SER A 46 -11.41 34.57 2.67
CA SER A 46 -12.41 35.59 3.01
C SER A 46 -13.20 36.07 1.80
N GLN A 47 -12.56 36.13 0.63
CA GLN A 47 -13.17 36.56 -0.63
C GLN A 47 -14.05 35.50 -1.28
N GLU A 48 -13.68 34.21 -1.12
CA GLU A 48 -14.37 33.07 -1.73
C GLU A 48 -14.83 32.06 -0.66
N PRO A 49 -16.08 32.22 -0.16
CA PRO A 49 -16.63 31.33 0.87
C PRO A 49 -16.66 29.83 0.48
N GLY A 50 -16.67 29.53 -0.83
CA GLY A 50 -16.62 28.15 -1.33
C GLY A 50 -15.35 27.44 -0.95
N LEU A 51 -14.24 28.14 -0.67
CA LEU A 51 -12.97 27.57 -0.22
C LEU A 51 -13.08 26.93 1.16
N ALA A 52 -14.08 27.26 1.97
CA ALA A 52 -14.29 26.62 3.27
C ALA A 52 -14.47 25.08 3.18
N HIS A 53 -15.00 24.60 2.07
CA HIS A 53 -15.08 23.15 1.82
C HIS A 53 -13.70 22.47 1.73
N TYR A 54 -12.68 23.22 1.36
CA TYR A 54 -11.30 22.74 1.17
C TYR A 54 -10.38 23.05 2.34
N ASP A 55 -10.89 23.64 3.43
CA ASP A 55 -10.09 24.08 4.56
C ASP A 55 -9.20 22.98 5.13
N ILE A 56 -9.74 21.78 5.35
CA ILE A 56 -8.98 20.63 5.86
C ILE A 56 -7.88 20.27 4.86
N HIS A 57 -8.20 20.21 3.58
CA HIS A 57 -7.25 19.87 2.53
C HIS A 57 -6.12 20.90 2.42
N ILE A 58 -6.45 22.19 2.48
CA ILE A 58 -5.46 23.28 2.47
C ILE A 58 -4.56 23.20 3.71
N GLN A 59 -5.13 22.95 4.89
CA GLN A 59 -4.36 22.77 6.12
C GLN A 59 -3.40 21.58 6.02
N GLU A 60 -3.82 20.46 5.42
CA GLU A 60 -2.95 19.30 5.19
C GLU A 60 -1.81 19.63 4.22
N ILE A 61 -2.06 20.37 3.14
CA ILE A 61 -1.01 20.83 2.24
C ILE A 61 0.00 21.71 2.97
N VAL A 62 -0.48 22.69 3.76
CA VAL A 62 0.40 23.59 4.52
C VAL A 62 1.21 22.81 5.56
N ARG A 63 0.60 21.84 6.25
CA ARG A 63 1.27 20.96 7.22
C ARG A 63 2.42 20.18 6.58
N THR A 64 2.22 19.67 5.37
CA THR A 64 3.22 18.86 4.65
C THR A 64 4.28 19.69 3.92
N LYS A 65 4.30 21.02 4.08
CA LYS A 65 5.23 21.94 3.40
C LYS A 65 6.69 21.52 3.45
N ALA A 66 7.15 20.99 4.60
CA ALA A 66 8.51 20.53 4.77
C ALA A 66 8.88 19.32 3.86
N HIS A 67 7.88 18.60 3.40
CA HIS A 67 7.97 17.38 2.60
C HIS A 67 7.53 17.58 1.14
N CYS A 68 7.06 18.76 0.79
CA CYS A 68 6.77 19.17 -0.59
C CYS A 68 8.05 19.65 -1.26
N LEU A 69 8.26 19.25 -2.50
CA LEU A 69 9.41 19.61 -3.31
C LEU A 69 9.04 20.72 -4.30
N SER A 70 10.03 21.17 -5.10
CA SER A 70 9.75 22.08 -6.21
C SER A 70 8.85 21.42 -7.26
N ALA A 71 8.12 22.23 -8.03
CA ALA A 71 7.23 21.73 -9.07
C ALA A 71 7.94 20.79 -10.07
N GLU A 72 9.20 21.09 -10.44
CA GLU A 72 10.00 20.25 -11.33
C GLU A 72 10.33 18.88 -10.69
N MET A 73 10.67 18.86 -9.39
CA MET A 73 10.95 17.62 -8.68
C MET A 73 9.67 16.80 -8.42
N GLU A 74 8.54 17.45 -8.14
CA GLU A 74 7.26 16.77 -8.00
C GLU A 74 6.82 16.16 -9.34
N ALA A 75 6.98 16.84 -10.45
CA ALA A 75 6.71 16.29 -11.78
C ALA A 75 7.61 15.09 -12.10
N LEU A 76 8.91 15.16 -11.76
CA LEU A 76 9.84 14.05 -11.91
C LEU A 76 9.44 12.84 -11.06
N LEU A 77 9.05 13.04 -9.80
CA LEU A 77 8.59 11.96 -8.94
C LEU A 77 7.25 11.39 -9.40
N ALA A 78 6.36 12.22 -9.97
CA ALA A 78 5.10 11.78 -10.54
C ALA A 78 5.34 10.89 -11.78
N SER A 79 6.26 11.28 -12.68
CA SER A 79 6.60 10.48 -13.86
C SER A 79 7.23 9.13 -13.53
N ALA A 80 7.86 9.00 -12.36
CA ALA A 80 8.35 7.72 -11.84
C ALA A 80 7.22 6.83 -11.24
N GLY A 81 5.95 7.28 -11.30
CA GLY A 81 4.82 6.62 -10.66
C GLY A 81 4.63 5.16 -11.08
N GLU A 82 4.72 4.86 -12.37
CA GLU A 82 4.58 3.50 -12.88
C GLU A 82 5.67 2.55 -12.34
N MET A 83 6.91 3.01 -12.25
CA MET A 83 8.02 2.20 -11.70
C MET A 83 7.82 1.88 -10.22
N ARG A 84 7.15 2.76 -9.48
CA ARG A 84 6.86 2.57 -8.06
C ARG A 84 5.92 1.40 -7.79
N HIS A 85 5.02 1.10 -8.73
CA HIS A 85 4.07 0.00 -8.62
C HIS A 85 4.61 -1.35 -9.09
N THR A 86 5.82 -1.37 -9.66
CA THR A 86 6.41 -2.62 -10.21
C THR A 86 6.50 -3.75 -9.19
N PRO A 87 6.99 -3.57 -7.93
CA PRO A 87 7.08 -4.66 -6.97
C PRO A 87 5.72 -5.23 -6.58
N GLU A 88 4.72 -4.37 -6.40
CA GLU A 88 3.34 -4.77 -6.11
C GLU A 88 2.73 -5.54 -7.28
N ASN A 89 2.96 -5.07 -8.51
CA ASN A 89 2.44 -5.70 -9.71
C ASN A 89 3.07 -7.09 -9.92
N VAL A 90 4.37 -7.23 -9.73
CA VAL A 90 5.09 -8.52 -9.79
C VAL A 90 4.50 -9.50 -8.77
N TYR A 91 4.30 -9.06 -7.53
CA TYR A 91 3.68 -9.89 -6.50
C TYR A 91 2.25 -10.27 -6.87
N SER A 92 1.46 -9.33 -7.35
CA SER A 92 0.06 -9.56 -7.74
C SER A 92 -0.06 -10.58 -8.88
N MET A 93 0.75 -10.45 -9.92
CA MET A 93 0.77 -11.42 -11.03
C MET A 93 1.20 -12.80 -10.54
N PHE A 94 2.29 -12.86 -9.79
CA PHE A 94 2.77 -14.11 -9.20
C PHE A 94 1.69 -14.78 -8.34
N ASN A 95 1.14 -14.06 -7.37
CA ASN A 95 0.22 -14.62 -6.37
C ASN A 95 -1.15 -15.00 -6.95
N ASN A 96 -1.66 -14.20 -7.88
CA ASN A 96 -3.04 -14.34 -8.36
C ASN A 96 -3.16 -15.08 -9.69
N ALA A 97 -2.09 -15.09 -10.51
CA ALA A 97 -2.11 -15.71 -11.83
C ALA A 97 -1.23 -16.97 -11.90
N ASP A 98 0.03 -16.89 -11.48
CA ASP A 98 1.02 -17.94 -11.71
C ASP A 98 1.01 -19.02 -10.63
N LEU A 99 0.85 -18.59 -9.36
CA LEU A 99 0.93 -19.51 -8.22
C LEU A 99 -0.25 -20.48 -8.20
N LYS A 100 0.06 -21.78 -8.19
CA LYS A 100 -0.95 -22.85 -8.12
C LYS A 100 -0.78 -23.60 -6.81
N PHE A 101 -1.77 -23.51 -5.96
CA PHE A 101 -1.81 -24.30 -4.73
C PHE A 101 -2.32 -25.71 -5.01
N PRO A 102 -1.85 -26.71 -4.26
CA PRO A 102 -2.31 -28.08 -4.36
C PRO A 102 -3.75 -28.26 -3.86
N GLU A 103 -4.30 -29.43 -4.11
CA GLU A 103 -5.57 -29.88 -3.56
C GLU A 103 -5.36 -30.64 -2.26
N ILE A 104 -6.37 -30.60 -1.41
CA ILE A 104 -6.50 -31.39 -0.19
C ILE A 104 -7.86 -32.09 -0.18
N THR A 105 -7.98 -33.14 0.62
CA THR A 105 -9.28 -33.74 0.89
C THR A 105 -9.93 -32.98 2.04
N ASP A 106 -11.11 -32.45 1.83
CA ASP A 106 -11.86 -31.73 2.86
C ASP A 106 -12.51 -32.67 3.92
N GLU A 107 -13.29 -32.13 4.82
CA GLU A 107 -14.01 -32.87 5.86
C GLU A 107 -15.13 -33.78 5.32
N ASN A 108 -15.60 -33.55 4.09
CA ASN A 108 -16.63 -34.33 3.42
C ASN A 108 -16.03 -35.44 2.52
N GLY A 109 -14.69 -35.49 2.41
CA GLY A 109 -13.99 -36.42 1.53
C GLY A 109 -13.79 -35.94 0.11
N GLU A 110 -14.11 -34.67 -0.19
CA GLU A 110 -13.95 -34.07 -1.52
C GLU A 110 -12.56 -33.49 -1.74
N GLN A 111 -12.05 -33.60 -2.99
CA GLN A 111 -10.80 -32.96 -3.39
C GLN A 111 -11.05 -31.46 -3.66
N VAL A 112 -10.44 -30.60 -2.85
CA VAL A 112 -10.65 -29.15 -2.91
C VAL A 112 -9.32 -28.43 -3.03
N ARG A 113 -9.18 -27.58 -4.05
CA ARG A 113 -7.99 -26.75 -4.23
C ARG A 113 -7.91 -25.67 -3.16
N ILE A 114 -6.73 -25.51 -2.56
CA ILE A 114 -6.42 -24.38 -1.69
C ILE A 114 -6.43 -23.10 -2.52
N THR A 115 -7.10 -22.07 -2.04
CA THR A 115 -7.08 -20.70 -2.59
C THR A 115 -7.07 -19.72 -1.43
N SER A 116 -6.69 -18.46 -1.69
CA SER A 116 -6.73 -17.41 -0.67
C SER A 116 -8.11 -17.28 -0.01
N GLY A 117 -9.20 -17.41 -0.78
CA GLY A 117 -10.57 -17.35 -0.25
C GLY A 117 -11.01 -18.60 0.51
N ARG A 118 -10.42 -19.78 0.23
CA ARG A 118 -10.76 -21.04 0.90
C ARG A 118 -9.87 -21.35 2.11
N PHE A 119 -8.72 -20.71 2.21
CA PHE A 119 -7.76 -20.99 3.29
C PHE A 119 -8.35 -20.73 4.67
N VAL A 120 -8.96 -19.57 4.88
CA VAL A 120 -9.58 -19.22 6.17
C VAL A 120 -10.72 -20.19 6.54
N PRO A 121 -11.70 -20.50 5.68
CA PRO A 121 -12.67 -21.57 5.91
C PRO A 121 -12.02 -22.91 6.28
N MET A 122 -10.97 -23.35 5.58
CA MET A 122 -10.25 -24.58 5.90
C MET A 122 -9.58 -24.54 7.29
N GLN A 123 -9.07 -23.37 7.72
CA GLN A 123 -8.53 -23.20 9.07
C GLN A 123 -9.61 -23.20 10.16
N CYS A 124 -10.88 -22.92 9.82
CA CYS A 124 -12.02 -23.00 10.71
C CYS A 124 -12.70 -24.39 10.73
N SER A 125 -12.24 -25.36 9.91
CA SER A 125 -12.79 -26.71 9.89
C SER A 125 -12.70 -27.39 11.27
N SER A 126 -13.69 -28.19 11.63
CA SER A 126 -13.64 -29.04 12.83
C SER A 126 -12.60 -30.15 12.71
N ASP A 127 -12.30 -30.60 11.47
CA ASP A 127 -11.28 -31.62 11.21
C ASP A 127 -9.86 -31.02 11.30
N ARG A 128 -9.12 -31.46 12.33
CA ARG A 128 -7.72 -31.03 12.54
C ARG A 128 -6.82 -31.38 11.36
N ARG A 129 -7.08 -32.50 10.66
CA ARG A 129 -6.31 -32.88 9.47
C ARG A 129 -6.43 -31.85 8.38
N VAL A 130 -7.65 -31.37 8.09
CA VAL A 130 -7.91 -30.33 7.10
C VAL A 130 -7.16 -29.03 7.45
N ARG A 131 -7.26 -28.59 8.72
CA ARG A 131 -6.53 -27.40 9.18
C ARG A 131 -5.03 -27.52 8.99
N LYS A 132 -4.44 -28.65 9.43
CA LYS A 132 -3.01 -28.91 9.36
C LYS A 132 -2.54 -28.99 7.89
N GLU A 133 -3.21 -29.81 7.09
CA GLU A 133 -2.81 -30.04 5.71
C GLU A 133 -2.92 -28.79 4.85
N SER A 134 -3.98 -28.00 4.99
CA SER A 134 -4.14 -26.73 4.27
C SER A 134 -3.07 -25.72 4.66
N PHE A 135 -2.72 -25.64 5.95
CA PHE A 135 -1.64 -24.77 6.42
C PHE A 135 -0.28 -25.19 5.85
N GLU A 136 0.10 -26.44 6.06
CA GLU A 136 1.40 -26.95 5.61
C GLU A 136 1.57 -26.82 4.09
N LYS A 137 0.58 -27.22 3.30
CA LYS A 137 0.64 -27.16 1.84
C LYS A 137 0.66 -25.73 1.32
N LEU A 138 -0.09 -24.81 1.91
CA LEU A 138 -0.08 -23.40 1.51
C LEU A 138 1.32 -22.79 1.72
N TYR A 139 1.86 -22.90 2.93
CA TYR A 139 3.15 -22.31 3.25
C TYR A 139 4.31 -22.99 2.56
N HIS A 140 4.27 -24.32 2.39
CA HIS A 140 5.28 -25.03 1.61
C HIS A 140 5.31 -24.57 0.13
N THR A 141 4.15 -24.28 -0.42
CA THR A 141 4.07 -23.71 -1.78
C THR A 141 4.78 -22.36 -1.85
N TYR A 142 4.53 -21.46 -0.89
CA TYR A 142 5.23 -20.17 -0.82
C TYR A 142 6.74 -20.32 -0.60
N GLN A 143 7.18 -21.26 0.22
CA GLN A 143 8.60 -21.55 0.46
C GLN A 143 9.35 -21.89 -0.83
N GLY A 144 8.71 -22.57 -1.78
CA GLY A 144 9.29 -22.83 -3.09
C GLY A 144 9.66 -21.58 -3.88
N PHE A 145 9.13 -20.40 -3.50
CA PHE A 145 9.36 -19.12 -4.16
C PHE A 145 9.96 -18.04 -3.26
N GLU A 146 10.58 -18.45 -2.16
CA GLU A 146 11.12 -17.52 -1.15
C GLU A 146 12.01 -16.44 -1.74
N ASN A 147 12.92 -16.78 -2.64
CA ASN A 147 13.83 -15.84 -3.27
C ASN A 147 13.10 -14.79 -4.11
N THR A 148 12.08 -15.19 -4.87
CA THR A 148 11.27 -14.28 -5.69
C THR A 148 10.48 -13.32 -4.82
N LEU A 149 9.84 -13.86 -3.77
CA LEU A 149 9.08 -13.06 -2.80
C LEU A 149 9.97 -12.08 -2.05
N ALA A 150 11.16 -12.54 -1.60
CA ALA A 150 12.14 -11.68 -0.94
C ALA A 150 12.63 -10.56 -1.85
N ALA A 151 12.86 -10.84 -3.14
CA ALA A 151 13.26 -9.83 -4.13
C ALA A 151 12.15 -8.78 -4.35
N ALA A 152 10.90 -9.21 -4.52
CA ALA A 152 9.75 -8.31 -4.68
C ALA A 152 9.56 -7.44 -3.43
N TYR A 153 9.60 -8.03 -2.24
CA TYR A 153 9.52 -7.32 -0.97
C TYR A 153 10.65 -6.31 -0.79
N SER A 154 11.90 -6.72 -1.09
CA SER A 154 13.06 -5.81 -1.05
C SER A 154 12.89 -4.63 -2.01
N GLY A 155 12.32 -4.86 -3.20
CA GLY A 155 11.97 -3.80 -4.14
C GLY A 155 10.99 -2.79 -3.54
N GLN A 156 9.94 -3.28 -2.91
CA GLN A 156 8.93 -2.44 -2.22
C GLN A 156 9.55 -1.62 -1.09
N VAL A 157 10.37 -2.25 -0.25
CA VAL A 157 11.06 -1.54 0.85
C VAL A 157 11.97 -0.43 0.31
N LYS A 158 12.77 -0.72 -0.73
CA LYS A 158 13.64 0.29 -1.36
C LYS A 158 12.86 1.45 -1.97
N GLN A 159 11.71 1.18 -2.58
CA GLN A 159 10.82 2.20 -3.12
C GLN A 159 10.29 3.12 -2.00
N LEU A 160 9.85 2.56 -0.87
CA LEU A 160 9.41 3.33 0.29
C LEU A 160 10.54 4.16 0.90
N MET A 161 11.74 3.59 1.02
CA MET A 161 12.92 4.31 1.50
C MET A 161 13.31 5.45 0.58
N PHE A 162 13.28 5.24 -0.73
CA PHE A 162 13.54 6.29 -1.72
C PHE A 162 12.52 7.43 -1.58
N SER A 163 11.23 7.12 -1.50
CA SER A 163 10.15 8.12 -1.37
C SER A 163 10.30 8.92 -0.08
N ALA A 164 10.54 8.26 1.05
CA ALA A 164 10.73 8.93 2.34
C ALA A 164 11.95 9.87 2.29
N LYS A 165 13.08 9.38 1.74
CA LYS A 165 14.30 10.19 1.61
C LYS A 165 14.12 11.38 0.67
N ALA A 166 13.50 11.18 -0.49
CA ALA A 166 13.24 12.24 -1.47
C ALA A 166 12.41 13.36 -0.85
N ARG A 167 11.40 13.00 -0.06
CA ARG A 167 10.52 13.94 0.64
C ARG A 167 11.02 14.40 2.01
N LYS A 168 12.30 14.11 2.35
CA LYS A 168 12.97 14.57 3.56
C LYS A 168 12.35 14.08 4.87
N TYR A 169 11.68 12.93 4.87
CA TYR A 169 11.30 12.25 6.10
C TYR A 169 12.50 11.58 6.75
N ARG A 170 12.53 11.53 8.08
CA ARG A 170 13.60 10.88 8.85
C ARG A 170 13.56 9.36 8.75
N SER A 171 12.37 8.80 8.52
CA SER A 171 12.15 7.36 8.38
C SER A 171 10.95 7.06 7.48
N THR A 172 10.87 5.82 7.00
CA THR A 172 9.69 5.31 6.30
C THR A 172 8.47 5.23 7.20
N LEU A 173 8.65 4.96 8.51
CA LEU A 173 7.57 4.99 9.50
C LEU A 173 6.98 6.40 9.61
N GLU A 174 7.82 7.42 9.79
CA GLU A 174 7.37 8.81 9.83
C GLU A 174 6.57 9.16 8.57
N ALA A 175 7.09 8.84 7.38
CA ALA A 175 6.39 9.08 6.12
C ALA A 175 5.05 8.33 6.01
N ALA A 176 4.96 7.13 6.59
CA ALA A 176 3.73 6.34 6.55
C ALA A 176 2.63 6.91 7.44
N VAL A 177 2.97 7.29 8.67
CA VAL A 177 1.97 7.77 9.66
C VAL A 177 1.63 9.26 9.46
N ASP A 178 2.53 10.03 8.84
CA ASP A 178 2.30 11.45 8.53
C ASP A 178 1.07 11.65 7.63
N ARG A 179 0.77 10.72 6.74
CA ARG A 179 -0.44 10.75 5.89
C ARG A 179 -1.75 10.88 6.68
N ASN A 180 -1.75 10.37 7.91
CA ASN A 180 -2.90 10.41 8.81
C ASN A 180 -2.71 11.46 9.92
N ASN A 181 -1.71 12.32 9.81
CA ASN A 181 -1.33 13.29 10.84
C ASN A 181 -1.12 12.64 12.22
N VAL A 182 -0.48 11.47 12.24
CA VAL A 182 -0.23 10.66 13.45
C VAL A 182 1.26 10.64 13.76
N SER A 183 1.58 10.82 15.02
CA SER A 183 2.97 10.72 15.49
C SER A 183 3.47 9.27 15.43
N PRO A 184 4.74 9.00 15.02
CA PRO A 184 5.37 7.69 15.13
C PRO A 184 5.24 7.05 16.51
N LYS A 185 5.22 7.87 17.56
CA LYS A 185 5.04 7.42 18.96
C LYS A 185 3.72 6.67 19.18
N VAL A 186 2.66 7.01 18.45
CA VAL A 186 1.37 6.28 18.54
C VAL A 186 1.53 4.85 18.04
N TYR A 187 2.26 4.67 16.93
CA TYR A 187 2.55 3.35 16.38
C TYR A 187 3.45 2.54 17.33
N GLU A 188 4.50 3.15 17.87
CA GLU A 188 5.41 2.51 18.84
C GLU A 188 4.65 2.07 20.09
N ASN A 189 3.81 2.95 20.65
CA ASN A 189 2.96 2.63 21.80
C ASN A 189 1.97 1.49 21.52
N LEU A 190 1.43 1.42 20.31
CA LEU A 190 0.57 0.28 19.91
C LEU A 190 1.34 -1.05 19.98
N LEU A 191 2.59 -1.07 19.48
CA LEU A 191 3.43 -2.26 19.53
C LEU A 191 3.76 -2.65 20.97
N GLU A 192 4.10 -1.69 21.83
CA GLU A 192 4.39 -1.92 23.24
C GLU A 192 3.17 -2.53 23.95
N VAL A 193 1.99 -1.91 23.81
CA VAL A 193 0.75 -2.41 24.43
C VAL A 193 0.37 -3.81 23.94
N VAL A 194 0.52 -4.10 22.64
CA VAL A 194 0.29 -5.45 22.11
C VAL A 194 1.28 -6.43 22.73
N HIS A 195 2.57 -6.06 22.77
CA HIS A 195 3.63 -6.92 23.31
C HIS A 195 3.40 -7.26 24.80
N GLU A 196 3.02 -6.28 25.60
CA GLU A 196 2.68 -6.45 27.02
C GLU A 196 1.46 -7.36 27.27
N ASN A 197 0.64 -7.57 26.26
CA ASN A 197 -0.59 -8.37 26.35
C ASN A 197 -0.54 -9.69 25.56
N LEU A 198 0.63 -10.10 25.01
CA LEU A 198 0.77 -11.33 24.24
C LEU A 198 0.40 -12.59 25.02
N ASP A 199 0.66 -12.61 26.34
CA ASP A 199 0.28 -13.73 27.22
C ASP A 199 -1.24 -13.99 27.24
N LYS A 200 -2.06 -12.96 27.02
CA LYS A 200 -3.52 -13.08 26.92
C LYS A 200 -3.97 -13.63 25.56
N LEU A 201 -3.18 -13.39 24.50
CA LEU A 201 -3.46 -13.89 23.15
C LEU A 201 -3.03 -15.34 22.97
N HIS A 202 -1.98 -15.77 23.69
CA HIS A 202 -1.38 -17.11 23.56
C HIS A 202 -1.99 -18.16 24.50
N ARG A 203 -3.04 -17.82 25.24
CA ARG A 203 -3.83 -18.77 26.06
C ARG A 203 -4.78 -19.61 25.18
#